data_3446734f33df1d7baedeec8a89083919
#
_entry.id   3446734f33df1d7baedeec8a89083919
#
_cell.length_a   1.000
_cell.length_b   1.000
_cell.length_c   1.000
_cell.angle_alpha   90.00
_cell.angle_beta   90.00
_cell.angle_gamma   90.00
#
_symmetry.space_group_name_H-M   'P 1'
#
loop_
_entity.id
_entity.type
_entity.pdbx_description
1 polymer ?
#
loop_
_entity_poly.entity_id
_entity_poly.type
_entity_poly.pdbx_seq_one_letter_code
_entity_poly.pdbx_strand_id
1 'polypeptide(L)'
;MAKNTICLWYDHDAQEAANFYARTFPDSAVGAIHRAPSDYPGGKAGTALVVEFTVCGVACIGLNGGAAFKHNEAFSFQIATDDQEETDRYWNAIVGHGGAESECGWCRDKWGISWQITPRVLTDAMAQGGEVARRAFAAMMGMRRIDVAAIEAAVRGDAAPS
;
A
#
# COMPACT_ATOMS: atom_id res chain seq x y z
N MET A 1 -19.83 12.47 5.12
CA MET A 1 -19.30 11.80 3.93
C MET A 1 -18.11 12.57 3.35
N ALA A 2 -17.04 11.87 3.03
CA ALA A 2 -15.89 12.48 2.37
C ALA A 2 -16.29 12.98 0.97
N LYS A 3 -15.84 14.17 0.60
CA LYS A 3 -16.08 14.70 -0.75
C LYS A 3 -15.23 13.99 -1.81
N ASN A 4 -14.10 13.40 -1.40
CA ASN A 4 -13.16 12.76 -2.29
C ASN A 4 -12.95 11.32 -1.81
N THR A 5 -13.21 10.36 -2.68
CA THR A 5 -13.05 8.94 -2.40
C THR A 5 -12.19 8.34 -3.49
N ILE A 6 -11.21 7.54 -3.10
CA ILE A 6 -10.36 6.82 -4.05
C ILE A 6 -11.15 5.60 -4.56
N CYS A 7 -11.31 5.49 -5.88
CA CYS A 7 -11.92 4.31 -6.48
C CYS A 7 -10.82 3.39 -7.03
N LEU A 8 -10.82 2.15 -6.56
CA LEU A 8 -9.89 1.13 -6.99
C LEU A 8 -10.65 0.09 -7.81
N TRP A 9 -10.17 -0.18 -9.01
CA TRP A 9 -10.78 -1.16 -9.90
C TRP A 9 -10.32 -2.57 -9.52
N TYR A 10 -11.26 -3.51 -9.44
CA TYR A 10 -10.99 -4.94 -9.26
C TYR A 10 -11.76 -5.74 -10.30
N ASP A 11 -11.29 -6.93 -10.62
CA ASP A 11 -12.03 -7.82 -11.50
C ASP A 11 -13.35 -8.24 -10.84
N HIS A 12 -13.28 -8.96 -9.69
CA HIS A 12 -14.47 -9.40 -8.96
C HIS A 12 -14.21 -9.56 -7.45
N ASP A 13 -13.05 -9.20 -6.96
CA ASP A 13 -12.58 -9.51 -5.61
C ASP A 13 -12.34 -8.29 -4.72
N ALA A 14 -13.09 -7.21 -4.99
CA ALA A 14 -13.00 -5.99 -4.17
C ALA A 14 -13.27 -6.26 -2.69
N GLN A 15 -14.23 -7.14 -2.37
CA GLN A 15 -14.55 -7.46 -0.97
C GLN A 15 -13.41 -8.23 -0.29
N GLU A 16 -12.80 -9.17 -0.98
CA GLU A 16 -11.64 -9.90 -0.48
C GLU A 16 -10.48 -8.94 -0.20
N ALA A 17 -10.22 -8.02 -1.13
CA ALA A 17 -9.18 -7.00 -0.97
C ALA A 17 -9.47 -6.08 0.22
N ALA A 18 -10.68 -5.56 0.32
CA ALA A 18 -11.08 -4.70 1.42
C ALA A 18 -10.94 -5.39 2.78
N ASN A 19 -11.33 -6.65 2.88
CA ASN A 19 -11.15 -7.46 4.10
C ASN A 19 -9.66 -7.62 4.44
N PHE A 20 -8.82 -7.85 3.44
CA PHE A 20 -7.37 -7.96 3.64
C PHE A 20 -6.79 -6.67 4.19
N TYR A 21 -7.15 -5.52 3.61
CA TYR A 21 -6.66 -4.22 4.09
C TYR A 21 -7.16 -3.93 5.51
N ALA A 22 -8.41 -4.25 5.80
CA ALA A 22 -9.01 -4.01 7.12
C ALA A 22 -8.31 -4.79 8.24
N ARG A 23 -7.89 -6.03 7.97
CA ARG A 23 -7.19 -6.85 8.98
C ARG A 23 -5.69 -6.56 9.04
N THR A 24 -5.14 -5.89 8.04
CA THR A 24 -3.70 -5.64 7.94
C THR A 24 -3.29 -4.29 8.52
N PHE A 25 -4.06 -3.24 8.26
CA PHE A 25 -3.69 -1.87 8.61
C PHE A 25 -4.59 -1.30 9.72
N PRO A 26 -4.05 -0.38 10.56
CA PRO A 26 -4.87 0.34 11.54
C PRO A 26 -5.85 1.30 10.84
N ASP A 27 -6.91 1.71 11.55
CA ASP A 27 -7.93 2.63 11.04
C ASP A 27 -8.46 2.24 9.65
N SER A 28 -8.65 0.95 9.46
CA SER A 28 -9.08 0.35 8.20
C SER A 28 -10.26 -0.56 8.46
N ALA A 29 -11.31 -0.41 7.67
CA ALA A 29 -12.54 -1.15 7.87
C ALA A 29 -13.28 -1.34 6.55
N VAL A 30 -14.07 -2.40 6.47
CA VAL A 30 -15.00 -2.62 5.37
C VAL A 30 -16.32 -1.95 5.73
N GLY A 31 -16.87 -1.17 4.79
CA GLY A 31 -18.16 -0.50 4.93
C GLY A 31 -19.26 -1.19 4.15
N ALA A 32 -20.16 -0.40 3.55
CA ALA A 32 -21.31 -0.90 2.84
C ALA A 32 -20.92 -1.59 1.53
N ILE A 33 -21.72 -2.61 1.17
CA ILE A 33 -21.60 -3.31 -0.10
C ILE A 33 -22.84 -2.95 -0.92
N HIS A 34 -22.63 -2.41 -2.11
CA HIS A 34 -23.70 -2.05 -3.04
C HIS A 34 -23.74 -3.08 -4.17
N ARG A 35 -24.90 -3.68 -4.35
CA ARG A 35 -25.07 -4.72 -5.35
C ARG A 35 -25.51 -4.12 -6.68
N ALA A 36 -25.12 -4.77 -7.78
CA ALA A 36 -25.47 -4.32 -9.12
C ALA A 36 -26.99 -4.35 -9.30
N PRO A 37 -27.62 -3.22 -9.69
CA PRO A 37 -29.07 -3.18 -9.90
C PRO A 37 -29.51 -3.87 -11.20
N SER A 38 -28.57 -4.11 -12.11
CA SER A 38 -28.80 -4.80 -13.37
C SER A 38 -27.51 -5.46 -13.84
N ASP A 39 -27.58 -6.29 -14.88
CA ASP A 39 -26.38 -6.81 -15.54
C ASP A 39 -25.56 -5.64 -16.08
N TYR A 40 -24.22 -5.80 -16.08
CA TYR A 40 -23.28 -4.80 -16.57
C TYR A 40 -22.09 -5.55 -17.21
N PRO A 41 -21.20 -4.86 -17.95
CA PRO A 41 -20.14 -5.56 -18.68
C PRO A 41 -19.24 -6.46 -17.81
N GLY A 42 -19.03 -6.12 -16.53
CA GLY A 42 -18.19 -6.89 -15.62
C GLY A 42 -18.93 -7.90 -14.74
N GLY A 43 -20.26 -8.00 -14.82
CA GLY A 43 -21.00 -8.91 -13.94
C GLY A 43 -22.49 -8.89 -14.09
N LYS A 44 -23.15 -9.61 -13.19
CA LYS A 44 -24.60 -9.83 -13.21
C LYS A 44 -25.30 -9.04 -12.11
N ALA A 45 -26.58 -8.72 -12.35
CA ALA A 45 -27.45 -8.14 -11.33
C ALA A 45 -27.39 -8.91 -10.02
N GLY A 46 -27.35 -8.20 -8.91
CA GLY A 46 -27.32 -8.77 -7.56
C GLY A 46 -25.93 -9.12 -7.04
N THR A 47 -24.90 -9.11 -7.87
CA THR A 47 -23.52 -9.31 -7.40
C THR A 47 -22.98 -8.04 -6.73
N ALA A 48 -21.98 -8.18 -5.87
CA ALA A 48 -21.33 -7.03 -5.26
C ALA A 48 -20.65 -6.19 -6.36
N LEU A 49 -21.09 -4.95 -6.53
CA LEU A 49 -20.57 -4.03 -7.53
C LEU A 49 -19.55 -3.09 -6.90
N VAL A 50 -19.92 -2.44 -5.80
CA VAL A 50 -19.08 -1.46 -5.10
C VAL A 50 -18.98 -1.86 -3.64
N VAL A 51 -17.76 -1.89 -3.13
CA VAL A 51 -17.46 -2.14 -1.72
C VAL A 51 -16.82 -0.89 -1.14
N GLU A 52 -17.48 -0.26 -0.16
CA GLU A 52 -16.90 0.86 0.57
C GLU A 52 -15.91 0.35 1.61
N PHE A 53 -14.76 1.01 1.74
CA PHE A 53 -13.79 0.68 2.78
C PHE A 53 -12.90 1.87 3.10
N THR A 54 -12.13 1.74 4.17
CA THR A 54 -11.10 2.72 4.53
C THR A 54 -9.75 2.02 4.65
N VAL A 55 -8.70 2.75 4.28
CA VAL A 55 -7.31 2.33 4.48
C VAL A 55 -6.60 3.43 5.26
N CYS A 56 -6.18 3.14 6.48
CA CYS A 56 -5.54 4.11 7.39
C CYS A 56 -6.32 5.44 7.42
N GLY A 57 -7.64 5.35 7.50
CA GLY A 57 -8.53 6.52 7.56
C GLY A 57 -8.88 7.14 6.21
N VAL A 58 -8.30 6.69 5.10
CA VAL A 58 -8.59 7.21 3.76
C VAL A 58 -9.80 6.48 3.19
N ALA A 59 -10.83 7.23 2.79
CA ALA A 59 -12.05 6.68 2.21
C ALA A 59 -11.77 6.13 0.81
N CYS A 60 -12.18 4.88 0.58
CA CYS A 60 -12.01 4.18 -0.68
C CYS A 60 -13.31 3.47 -1.08
N ILE A 61 -13.43 3.19 -2.36
CA ILE A 61 -14.38 2.20 -2.87
C ILE A 61 -13.63 1.22 -3.77
N GLY A 62 -14.01 -0.04 -3.71
CA GLY A 62 -13.57 -1.07 -4.64
C GLY A 62 -14.68 -1.33 -5.64
N LEU A 63 -14.39 -1.13 -6.91
CA LEU A 63 -15.35 -1.37 -7.99
C LEU A 63 -15.02 -2.71 -8.66
N ASN A 64 -15.97 -3.65 -8.62
CA ASN A 64 -15.85 -4.92 -9.33
C ASN A 64 -16.27 -4.73 -10.79
N GLY A 65 -15.36 -4.14 -11.58
CA GLY A 65 -15.65 -3.73 -12.95
C GLY A 65 -15.32 -4.77 -14.02
N GLY A 66 -14.70 -5.89 -13.63
CA GLY A 66 -14.25 -6.92 -14.56
C GLY A 66 -12.76 -6.84 -14.87
N ALA A 67 -12.30 -7.65 -15.82
CA ALA A 67 -10.88 -7.85 -16.09
C ALA A 67 -10.24 -6.83 -17.05
N ALA A 68 -10.98 -5.77 -17.43
CA ALA A 68 -10.54 -4.85 -18.48
C ALA A 68 -9.32 -3.99 -18.10
N PHE A 69 -9.15 -3.66 -16.83
CA PHE A 69 -8.08 -2.78 -16.36
C PHE A 69 -7.26 -3.43 -15.26
N LYS A 70 -5.96 -3.13 -15.25
CA LYS A 70 -5.01 -3.63 -14.25
C LYS A 70 -4.28 -2.45 -13.61
N HIS A 71 -3.93 -2.60 -12.34
CA HIS A 71 -3.13 -1.60 -11.62
C HIS A 71 -1.67 -1.65 -12.06
N ASN A 72 -1.00 -0.53 -11.87
CA ASN A 72 0.44 -0.40 -12.10
C ASN A 72 1.04 0.54 -11.06
N GLU A 73 2.33 0.83 -11.20
CA GLU A 73 3.11 1.62 -10.25
C GLU A 73 2.83 3.13 -10.32
N ALA A 74 1.96 3.58 -11.23
CA ALA A 74 1.59 5.00 -11.31
C ALA A 74 0.75 5.48 -10.12
N PHE A 75 0.14 4.56 -9.38
CA PHE A 75 -0.56 4.81 -8.13
C PHE A 75 0.03 3.92 -7.04
N SER A 76 0.16 4.45 -5.83
CA SER A 76 0.53 3.67 -4.65
C SER A 76 -0.06 4.27 -3.39
N PHE A 77 -0.33 3.41 -2.41
CA PHE A 77 -0.52 3.87 -1.04
C PHE A 77 0.84 3.92 -0.36
N GLN A 78 1.14 5.03 0.32
CA GLN A 78 2.31 5.12 1.18
C GLN A 78 1.86 5.00 2.63
N ILE A 79 2.37 3.99 3.32
CA ILE A 79 2.05 3.70 4.71
C ILE A 79 3.28 4.02 5.55
N ALA A 80 3.14 4.98 6.46
CA ALA A 80 4.20 5.32 7.41
C ALA A 80 4.29 4.24 8.49
N THR A 81 5.51 3.86 8.85
CA THR A 81 5.75 2.93 9.96
C THR A 81 6.68 3.55 10.99
N ASP A 82 6.54 3.13 12.25
CA ASP A 82 7.30 3.72 13.35
C ASP A 82 8.62 2.99 13.62
N ASP A 83 8.68 1.69 13.32
CA ASP A 83 9.83 0.86 13.61
C ASP A 83 9.95 -0.31 12.62
N GLN A 84 10.98 -1.13 12.80
CA GLN A 84 11.24 -2.29 11.94
C GLN A 84 10.15 -3.34 12.07
N GLU A 85 9.65 -3.57 13.28
CA GLU A 85 8.61 -4.58 13.52
C GLU A 85 7.34 -4.27 12.74
N GLU A 86 6.88 -3.01 12.77
CA GLU A 86 5.71 -2.58 12.01
C GLU A 86 5.97 -2.65 10.51
N THR A 87 7.15 -2.22 10.07
CA THR A 87 7.57 -2.31 8.66
C THR A 87 7.51 -3.74 8.16
N ASP A 88 8.08 -4.67 8.92
CA ASP A 88 8.11 -6.09 8.57
C ASP A 88 6.71 -6.69 8.55
N ARG A 89 5.87 -6.32 9.51
CA ARG A 89 4.52 -6.84 9.62
C ARG A 89 3.69 -6.52 8.38
N TYR A 90 3.70 -5.27 7.92
CA TYR A 90 2.94 -4.87 6.73
C TYR A 90 3.55 -5.44 5.46
N TRP A 91 4.87 -5.38 5.34
CA TRP A 91 5.59 -5.94 4.19
C TRP A 91 5.30 -7.42 4.02
N ASN A 92 5.47 -8.19 5.09
CA ASN A 92 5.28 -9.63 5.05
C ASN A 92 3.81 -9.99 4.80
N ALA A 93 2.86 -9.23 5.34
CA ALA A 93 1.44 -9.46 5.09
C ALA A 93 1.10 -9.30 3.61
N ILE A 94 1.58 -8.24 2.97
CA ILE A 94 1.30 -7.97 1.56
C ILE A 94 1.99 -9.00 0.66
N VAL A 95 3.29 -9.19 0.84
CA VAL A 95 4.09 -10.09 0.01
C VAL A 95 3.66 -11.54 0.22
N GLY A 96 3.38 -11.92 1.47
CA GLY A 96 2.98 -13.28 1.83
C GLY A 96 1.56 -13.65 1.41
N HIS A 97 0.73 -12.68 1.01
CA HIS A 97 -0.64 -12.93 0.57
C HIS A 97 -0.77 -12.75 -0.95
N GLY A 98 0.03 -13.46 -1.70
CA GLY A 98 0.00 -13.42 -3.16
C GLY A 98 0.60 -12.18 -3.79
N GLY A 99 1.29 -11.35 -3.00
CA GLY A 99 1.96 -10.16 -3.48
C GLY A 99 3.38 -10.41 -3.97
N ALA A 100 4.10 -9.33 -4.24
CA ALA A 100 5.47 -9.39 -4.72
C ALA A 100 6.29 -8.23 -4.17
N GLU A 101 7.55 -8.50 -3.87
CA GLU A 101 8.51 -7.47 -3.50
C GLU A 101 8.90 -6.64 -4.73
N SER A 102 9.12 -5.34 -4.50
CA SER A 102 9.78 -4.47 -5.44
C SER A 102 10.92 -3.76 -4.71
N GLU A 103 11.38 -2.65 -5.23
CA GLU A 103 12.57 -1.96 -4.72
C GLU A 103 12.22 -0.73 -3.91
N CYS A 104 13.15 -0.27 -3.08
CA CYS A 104 13.07 1.01 -2.36
C CYS A 104 11.85 1.13 -1.45
N GLY A 105 11.46 0.04 -0.78
CA GLY A 105 10.30 0.03 0.11
C GLY A 105 8.97 -0.17 -0.60
N TRP A 106 8.98 -0.42 -1.90
CA TRP A 106 7.78 -0.71 -2.66
C TRP A 106 7.50 -2.21 -2.70
N CYS A 107 6.23 -2.55 -2.61
CA CYS A 107 5.74 -3.91 -2.86
C CYS A 107 4.37 -3.82 -3.53
N ARG A 108 3.92 -4.93 -4.06
CA ARG A 108 2.65 -5.02 -4.78
C ARG A 108 1.78 -6.08 -4.12
N ASP A 109 0.49 -5.80 -3.98
CA ASP A 109 -0.42 -6.78 -3.42
C ASP A 109 -0.91 -7.77 -4.48
N LYS A 110 -1.69 -8.76 -4.03
CA LYS A 110 -2.28 -9.80 -4.87
C LYS A 110 -3.06 -9.25 -6.06
N TRP A 111 -3.65 -8.05 -5.91
CA TRP A 111 -4.51 -7.43 -6.91
C TRP A 111 -3.78 -6.41 -7.79
N GLY A 112 -2.48 -6.28 -7.62
CA GLY A 112 -1.62 -5.43 -8.43
C GLY A 112 -1.45 -4.01 -7.93
N ILE A 113 -2.06 -3.65 -6.80
CA ILE A 113 -1.92 -2.31 -6.21
C ILE A 113 -0.55 -2.21 -5.55
N SER A 114 0.13 -1.11 -5.82
CA SER A 114 1.45 -0.82 -5.26
C SER A 114 1.33 -0.15 -3.90
N TRP A 115 2.23 -0.55 -3.00
CA TRP A 115 2.33 -0.03 -1.63
C TRP A 115 3.77 0.41 -1.39
N GLN A 116 3.92 1.54 -0.72
CA GLN A 116 5.19 1.98 -0.19
C GLN A 116 5.14 1.84 1.33
N ILE A 117 5.90 0.92 1.88
CA ILE A 117 5.99 0.74 3.33
C ILE A 117 7.21 1.51 3.79
N THR A 118 6.98 2.66 4.40
CA THR A 118 7.98 3.71 4.55
C THR A 118 8.17 4.08 6.01
N PRO A 119 9.25 3.62 6.65
CA PRO A 119 9.54 4.04 8.03
C PRO A 119 9.73 5.54 8.14
N ARG A 120 9.21 6.13 9.22
CA ARG A 120 9.29 7.59 9.44
C ARG A 120 10.72 8.10 9.49
N VAL A 121 11.67 7.28 9.95
CA VAL A 121 13.10 7.64 9.94
C VAL A 121 13.56 8.02 8.52
N LEU A 122 13.04 7.33 7.51
CA LEU A 122 13.37 7.64 6.11
C LEU A 122 12.72 8.92 5.63
N THR A 123 11.41 9.08 5.85
CA THR A 123 10.70 10.31 5.45
C THR A 123 11.22 11.53 6.20
N ASP A 124 11.55 11.40 7.48
CA ASP A 124 12.13 12.49 8.27
C ASP A 124 13.51 12.88 7.73
N ALA A 125 14.35 11.90 7.36
CA ALA A 125 15.65 12.14 6.76
C ALA A 125 15.51 12.87 5.42
N MET A 126 14.57 12.45 4.59
CA MET A 126 14.31 13.11 3.30
C MET A 126 13.82 14.55 3.49
N ALA A 127 12.94 14.78 4.47
CA ALA A 127 12.45 16.12 4.79
C ALA A 127 13.55 17.05 5.32
N GLN A 128 14.55 16.52 5.98
CA GLN A 128 15.69 17.28 6.49
C GLN A 128 16.55 17.85 5.36
N GLY A 129 16.59 17.20 4.21
CA GLY A 129 17.37 17.66 3.05
C GLY A 129 18.88 17.52 3.22
N GLY A 130 19.63 18.07 2.29
CA GLY A 130 21.10 18.14 2.33
C GLY A 130 21.77 16.77 2.37
N GLU A 131 22.88 16.66 3.10
CA GLU A 131 23.69 15.44 3.18
C GLU A 131 22.93 14.29 3.85
N VAL A 132 22.10 14.58 4.85
CA VAL A 132 21.31 13.56 5.53
C VAL A 132 20.36 12.86 4.55
N ALA A 133 19.60 13.67 3.78
CA ALA A 133 18.69 13.14 2.77
C ALA A 133 19.45 12.38 1.69
N ARG A 134 20.59 12.89 1.25
CA ARG A 134 21.40 12.24 0.22
C ARG A 134 21.88 10.87 0.67
N ARG A 135 22.39 10.77 1.89
CA ARG A 135 22.88 9.48 2.44
C ARG A 135 21.74 8.49 2.65
N ALA A 136 20.61 8.94 3.20
CA ALA A 136 19.45 8.09 3.42
C ALA A 136 18.87 7.58 2.10
N PHE A 137 18.75 8.47 1.11
CA PHE A 137 18.28 8.11 -0.23
C PHE A 137 19.19 7.06 -0.89
N ALA A 138 20.51 7.27 -0.81
CA ALA A 138 21.48 6.32 -1.37
C ALA A 138 21.37 4.95 -0.71
N ALA A 139 21.20 4.91 0.61
CA ALA A 139 20.99 3.65 1.34
C ALA A 139 19.69 2.95 0.89
N MET A 140 18.60 3.71 0.76
CA MET A 140 17.30 3.19 0.33
C MET A 140 17.37 2.57 -1.07
N MET A 141 18.12 3.16 -1.98
CA MET A 141 18.18 2.72 -3.38
C MET A 141 18.66 1.28 -3.56
N GLY A 142 19.37 0.73 -2.60
CA GLY A 142 19.85 -0.66 -2.61
C GLY A 142 18.93 -1.64 -1.88
N MET A 143 17.79 -1.18 -1.36
CA MET A 143 16.91 -2.00 -0.53
C MET A 143 15.68 -2.48 -1.32
N ARG A 144 15.08 -3.56 -0.83
CA ARG A 144 13.69 -3.93 -1.12
C ARG A 144 12.85 -3.49 0.07
N ARG A 145 12.65 -4.35 1.06
CA ARG A 145 12.11 -3.90 2.35
C ARG A 145 13.10 -2.93 3.00
N ILE A 146 12.59 -1.85 3.56
CA ILE A 146 13.47 -0.87 4.21
C ILE A 146 14.04 -1.44 5.50
N ASP A 147 15.36 -1.33 5.64
CA ASP A 147 16.10 -1.66 6.83
C ASP A 147 16.27 -0.38 7.66
N VAL A 148 15.53 -0.28 8.76
CA VAL A 148 15.52 0.91 9.62
C VAL A 148 16.91 1.20 10.18
N ALA A 149 17.63 0.16 10.64
CA ALA A 149 18.97 0.33 11.20
C ALA A 149 19.95 0.89 10.18
N ALA A 150 19.86 0.44 8.93
CA ALA A 150 20.71 0.95 7.84
C ALA A 150 20.38 2.40 7.48
N ILE A 151 19.11 2.79 7.51
CA ILE A 151 18.72 4.20 7.31
C ILE A 151 19.25 5.05 8.48
N GLU A 152 19.10 4.60 9.72
CA GLU A 152 19.62 5.31 10.88
C GLU A 152 21.14 5.50 10.81
N ALA A 153 21.88 4.45 10.40
CA ALA A 153 23.33 4.54 10.19
C ALA A 153 23.68 5.57 9.12
N ALA A 154 22.93 5.59 8.01
CA ALA A 154 23.14 6.57 6.94
C ALA A 154 22.88 8.00 7.44
N VAL A 155 21.83 8.19 8.24
CA VAL A 155 21.51 9.50 8.86
C VAL A 155 22.65 9.99 9.73
N ARG A 156 23.26 9.10 10.54
CA ARG A 156 24.42 9.44 11.37
C ARG A 156 25.70 9.68 10.57
N GLY A 157 25.73 9.26 9.32
CA GLY A 157 26.93 9.32 8.49
C GLY A 157 27.93 8.17 8.75
N ASP A 158 27.46 7.06 9.32
CA ASP A 158 28.28 5.87 9.54
C ASP A 158 28.58 5.19 8.21
N ALA A 159 29.76 4.55 8.13
CA ALA A 159 30.13 3.77 6.96
C ALA A 159 29.15 2.60 6.79
N ALA A 160 28.78 2.33 5.52
CA ALA A 160 27.95 1.17 5.23
C ALA A 160 28.69 -0.11 5.63
N PRO A 161 28.03 -1.12 6.23
CA PRO A 161 28.67 -2.40 6.48
C PRO A 161 29.10 -3.03 5.16
N SER A 162 30.34 -3.50 5.16
CA SER A 162 30.94 -4.19 4.00
C SER A 162 30.38 -5.60 3.83
#